data_4bf8177ddb9b95a6a80aa6c7d835ff79
#
_entry.id   4bf8177ddb9b95a6a80aa6c7d835ff79
#
_cell.length_a   1.000
_cell.length_b   1.000
_cell.length_c   1.000
_cell.angle_alpha   90.00
_cell.angle_beta   90.00
_cell.angle_gamma   90.00
#
_symmetry.space_group_name_H-M   'P 1'
#
loop_
_entity.id
_entity.type
_entity.pdbx_description
1 polymer ?
#
loop_
_entity_poly.entity_id
_entity_poly.type
_entity_poly.pdbx_seq_one_letter_code
_entity_poly.pdbx_strand_id
1 'polypeptide(L)'
;MLVNVKFFKKKFLISFFLLITTSLLANEKDQIIAQLNSLNSLEFTFDQLINEKTEKGSCLLEFPGKLKCNYFDDKEKELVINNKRLAITQKRYNKTYHYPISKSPFLNILYKDKLLEIVQSGELE
;
A
#
# COMPACT_ATOMS: atom_id res chain seq x y z
N MET A 1 21.10 -1.84 -53.13
CA MET A 1 21.84 -2.09 -51.87
C MET A 1 21.58 -1.08 -50.78
N LEU A 2 21.50 0.19 -51.10
CA LEU A 2 21.23 1.24 -50.10
C LEU A 2 19.82 1.18 -49.45
N VAL A 3 18.82 0.66 -50.14
CA VAL A 3 17.43 0.52 -49.64
C VAL A 3 17.32 -0.53 -48.54
N ASN A 4 18.11 -1.61 -48.62
CA ASN A 4 18.08 -2.69 -47.61
C ASN A 4 18.69 -2.29 -46.28
N VAL A 5 19.66 -1.39 -46.26
CA VAL A 5 20.32 -0.90 -45.06
C VAL A 5 19.39 0.04 -44.27
N LYS A 6 18.60 0.87 -44.95
CA LYS A 6 17.59 1.73 -44.31
C LYS A 6 16.45 0.94 -43.66
N PHE A 7 16.05 -0.17 -44.30
CA PHE A 7 14.98 -1.04 -43.77
C PHE A 7 15.44 -1.80 -42.53
N PHE A 8 16.69 -2.22 -42.48
CA PHE A 8 17.26 -2.92 -41.34
C PHE A 8 17.38 -1.98 -40.09
N LYS A 9 17.80 -0.74 -40.30
CA LYS A 9 17.87 0.26 -39.23
C LYS A 9 16.50 0.58 -38.62
N LYS A 10 15.46 0.59 -39.43
CA LYS A 10 14.09 0.89 -38.96
C LYS A 10 13.52 -0.26 -38.12
N LYS A 11 13.77 -1.49 -38.48
CA LYS A 11 13.40 -2.68 -37.68
C LYS A 11 14.16 -2.77 -36.36
N PHE A 12 15.44 -2.43 -36.38
CA PHE A 12 16.26 -2.41 -35.17
C PHE A 12 15.82 -1.34 -34.17
N LEU A 13 15.45 -0.16 -34.63
CA LEU A 13 14.92 0.92 -33.80
C LEU A 13 13.58 0.57 -33.14
N ILE A 14 12.67 -0.11 -33.85
CA ILE A 14 11.39 -0.56 -33.33
C ILE A 14 11.57 -1.65 -32.26
N SER A 15 12.49 -2.61 -32.50
CA SER A 15 12.83 -3.65 -31.54
C SER A 15 13.46 -3.09 -30.25
N PHE A 16 14.32 -2.09 -30.38
CA PHE A 16 14.96 -1.41 -29.25
C PHE A 16 13.96 -0.63 -28.44
N PHE A 17 12.98 0.01 -29.05
CA PHE A 17 11.92 0.75 -28.39
C PHE A 17 10.98 -0.17 -27.57
N LEU A 18 10.68 -1.37 -28.07
CA LEU A 18 9.88 -2.39 -27.36
C LEU A 18 10.62 -2.94 -26.13
N LEU A 19 11.94 -3.06 -26.16
CA LEU A 19 12.75 -3.50 -25.02
C LEU A 19 12.78 -2.45 -23.89
N ILE A 20 12.73 -1.16 -24.22
CA ILE A 20 12.72 -0.07 -23.22
C ILE A 20 11.39 -0.03 -22.47
N THR A 21 10.27 -0.32 -23.12
CA THR A 21 8.95 -0.29 -22.47
C THR A 21 8.77 -1.40 -21.44
N THR A 22 9.34 -2.58 -21.68
CA THR A 22 9.29 -3.69 -20.70
C THR A 22 10.16 -3.44 -19.47
N SER A 23 11.26 -2.73 -19.58
CA SER A 23 12.14 -2.40 -18.46
C SER A 23 11.57 -1.32 -17.55
N LEU A 24 10.71 -0.41 -18.03
CA LEU A 24 10.07 0.64 -17.23
C LEU A 24 9.07 0.08 -16.22
N LEU A 25 8.26 -0.92 -16.58
CA LEU A 25 7.29 -1.57 -15.69
C LEU A 25 7.96 -2.34 -14.56
N ALA A 26 9.05 -3.04 -14.83
CA ALA A 26 9.85 -3.74 -13.81
C ALA A 26 10.51 -2.76 -12.83
N ASN A 27 10.93 -1.57 -13.29
CA ASN A 27 11.55 -0.53 -12.47
C ASN A 27 10.59 0.10 -11.45
N GLU A 28 9.32 0.28 -11.80
CA GLU A 28 8.32 0.86 -10.88
C GLU A 28 8.10 -0.03 -9.66
N LYS A 29 7.98 -1.34 -9.86
CA LYS A 29 7.81 -2.31 -8.78
C LYS A 29 9.03 -2.35 -7.87
N ASP A 30 10.23 -2.36 -8.42
CA ASP A 30 11.49 -2.35 -7.68
C ASP A 30 11.66 -1.05 -6.87
N GLN A 31 11.24 0.09 -7.40
CA GLN A 31 11.24 1.37 -6.69
C GLN A 31 10.29 1.38 -5.49
N ILE A 32 9.09 0.81 -5.65
CA ILE A 32 8.12 0.68 -4.55
C ILE A 32 8.70 -0.19 -3.42
N ILE A 33 9.31 -1.33 -3.76
CA ILE A 33 9.94 -2.23 -2.81
C ILE A 33 11.10 -1.53 -2.07
N ALA A 34 11.96 -0.81 -2.80
CA ALA A 34 13.06 -0.07 -2.21
C ALA A 34 12.59 1.03 -1.24
N GLN A 35 11.55 1.77 -1.63
CA GLN A 35 10.94 2.77 -0.76
C GLN A 35 10.33 2.17 0.50
N LEU A 36 9.59 1.05 0.38
CA LEU A 36 9.03 0.33 1.52
C LEU A 36 10.09 -0.14 2.50
N ASN A 37 11.22 -0.66 1.99
CA ASN A 37 12.33 -1.11 2.84
C ASN A 37 12.97 0.02 3.64
N SER A 38 12.97 1.25 3.11
CA SER A 38 13.55 2.41 3.77
C SER A 38 12.60 3.10 4.76
N LEU A 39 11.30 2.83 4.69
CA LEU A 39 10.30 3.47 5.55
C LEU A 39 10.28 2.88 6.96
N ASN A 40 10.29 3.75 7.96
CA ASN A 40 10.02 3.40 9.36
C ASN A 40 8.57 3.69 9.74
N SER A 41 7.99 4.72 9.15
CA SER A 41 6.61 5.13 9.37
C SER A 41 5.95 5.58 8.06
N LEU A 42 4.64 5.45 8.00
CA LEU A 42 3.82 5.84 6.86
C LEU A 42 2.54 6.51 7.35
N GLU A 43 2.28 7.70 6.84
CA GLU A 43 1.02 8.41 7.06
C GLU A 43 0.17 8.35 5.79
N PHE A 44 -1.11 7.99 5.94
CA PHE A 44 -2.02 7.88 4.79
C PHE A 44 -3.46 8.20 5.18
N THR A 45 -4.24 8.61 4.19
CA THR A 45 -5.69 8.74 4.29
C THR A 45 -6.37 7.56 3.60
N PHE A 46 -7.58 7.24 4.03
CA PHE A 46 -8.34 6.15 3.44
C PHE A 46 -9.81 6.53 3.28
N ASP A 47 -10.43 5.91 2.29
CA ASP A 47 -11.87 5.85 2.10
C ASP A 47 -12.27 4.37 2.15
N GLN A 48 -13.16 4.01 3.06
CA GLN A 48 -13.60 2.63 3.27
C GLN A 48 -15.10 2.52 3.05
N LEU A 49 -15.51 1.57 2.22
CA LEU A 49 -16.92 1.28 1.99
C LEU A 49 -17.33 0.05 2.79
N ILE A 50 -18.24 0.24 3.75
CA ILE A 50 -18.80 -0.82 4.58
C ILE A 50 -20.32 -0.71 4.54
N ASN A 51 -21.02 -1.77 4.08
CA ASN A 51 -22.50 -1.83 4.04
C ASN A 51 -23.11 -0.58 3.38
N GLU A 52 -22.63 -0.20 2.20
CA GLU A 52 -23.06 0.97 1.42
C GLU A 52 -22.75 2.32 2.07
N LYS A 53 -22.04 2.32 3.19
CA LYS A 53 -21.63 3.52 3.92
C LYS A 53 -20.13 3.77 3.73
N THR A 54 -19.77 4.98 3.32
CA THR A 54 -18.37 5.38 3.17
C THR A 54 -17.84 5.94 4.49
N GLU A 55 -16.77 5.36 5.00
CA GLU A 55 -16.00 5.89 6.12
C GLU A 55 -14.68 6.44 5.61
N LYS A 56 -14.30 7.60 6.12
CA LYS A 56 -13.04 8.27 5.79
C LYS A 56 -12.19 8.46 7.04
N GLY A 57 -10.89 8.49 6.86
CA GLY A 57 -9.99 8.72 7.98
C GLY A 57 -8.54 8.90 7.56
N SER A 58 -7.70 9.08 8.56
CA SER A 58 -6.25 9.14 8.42
C SER A 58 -5.59 8.18 9.38
N CYS A 59 -4.50 7.57 8.92
CA CYS A 59 -3.72 6.63 9.71
C CYS A 59 -2.25 7.01 9.75
N LEU A 60 -1.62 6.70 10.88
CA LEU A 60 -0.17 6.69 11.04
C LEU A 60 0.25 5.25 11.36
N LEU A 61 1.06 4.67 10.48
CA LEU A 61 1.62 3.34 10.63
C LEU A 61 3.10 3.48 11.00
N GLU A 62 3.51 2.85 12.09
CA GLU A 62 4.89 2.78 12.52
C GLU A 62 5.32 1.31 12.60
N PHE A 63 6.29 0.94 11.78
CA PHE A 63 6.80 -0.43 11.75
C PHE A 63 7.77 -0.71 12.92
N PRO A 64 7.71 -1.91 13.49
CA PRO A 64 6.69 -2.93 13.31
C PRO A 64 5.50 -2.78 14.27
N GLY A 65 4.32 -3.15 13.81
CA GLY A 65 3.19 -3.49 14.68
C GLY A 65 2.41 -2.37 15.33
N LYS A 66 2.64 -1.10 14.96
CA LYS A 66 1.92 0.05 15.53
C LYS A 66 1.12 0.79 14.48
N LEU A 67 -0.15 1.02 14.75
CA LEU A 67 -1.05 1.75 13.86
C LEU A 67 -1.99 2.62 14.70
N LYS A 68 -2.18 3.86 14.28
CA LYS A 68 -3.19 4.74 14.83
C LYS A 68 -4.01 5.35 13.71
N CYS A 69 -5.32 5.15 13.74
CA CYS A 69 -6.24 5.71 12.76
C CYS A 69 -7.28 6.59 13.45
N ASN A 70 -7.53 7.75 12.87
CA ASN A 70 -8.64 8.62 13.26
C ASN A 70 -9.68 8.62 12.14
N TYR A 71 -10.91 8.26 12.47
CA TYR A 71 -12.03 8.28 11.55
C TYR A 71 -12.74 9.63 11.62
N PHE A 72 -13.15 10.12 10.45
CA PHE A 72 -13.91 11.37 10.34
C PHE A 72 -15.41 11.04 10.36
N ASP A 73 -15.88 10.58 11.51
CA ASP A 73 -17.27 10.19 11.74
C ASP A 73 -17.87 10.91 12.95
N ASP A 74 -19.19 10.76 13.12
CA ASP A 74 -19.93 11.39 14.22
C ASP A 74 -19.54 10.85 15.59
N LYS A 75 -19.02 9.63 15.64
CA LYS A 75 -18.60 8.96 16.89
C LYS A 75 -17.18 9.33 17.31
N GLU A 76 -16.45 10.03 16.45
CA GLU A 76 -15.03 10.33 16.65
C GLU A 76 -14.23 9.06 16.95
N LYS A 77 -14.38 8.06 16.08
CA LYS A 77 -13.76 6.76 16.25
C LYS A 77 -12.24 6.85 16.07
N GLU A 78 -11.52 6.26 17.01
CA GLU A 78 -10.06 6.11 16.95
C GLU A 78 -9.72 4.63 17.07
N LEU A 79 -8.85 4.16 16.19
CA LEU A 79 -8.34 2.81 16.20
C LEU A 79 -6.85 2.86 16.55
N VAL A 80 -6.43 2.10 17.55
CA VAL A 80 -5.03 2.00 17.96
C VAL A 80 -4.63 0.54 18.01
N ILE A 81 -3.54 0.20 17.31
CA ILE A 81 -2.93 -1.11 17.37
C ILE A 81 -1.53 -0.97 17.97
N ASN A 82 -1.26 -1.80 18.96
CA ASN A 82 0.06 -1.97 19.55
C ASN A 82 0.39 -3.46 19.62
N ASN A 83 1.15 -3.92 18.62
CA ASN A 83 1.57 -5.31 18.44
C ASN A 83 0.41 -6.33 18.39
N LYS A 84 -0.03 -6.85 19.53
CA LYS A 84 -1.02 -7.93 19.61
C LYS A 84 -2.44 -7.46 19.92
N ARG A 85 -2.62 -6.19 20.27
CA ARG A 85 -3.90 -5.63 20.73
C ARG A 85 -4.39 -4.54 19.82
N LEU A 86 -5.66 -4.62 19.51
CA LEU A 86 -6.41 -3.61 18.80
C LEU A 86 -7.42 -3.00 19.76
N ALA A 87 -7.42 -1.67 19.87
CA ALA A 87 -8.41 -0.92 20.62
C ALA A 87 -9.17 0.04 19.70
N ILE A 88 -10.49 0.00 19.76
CA ILE A 88 -11.37 0.94 19.05
C ILE A 88 -12.07 1.79 20.11
N THR A 89 -11.82 3.10 20.08
CA THR A 89 -12.40 4.07 20.98
C THR A 89 -13.40 4.95 20.24
N GLN A 90 -14.60 5.02 20.75
CA GLN A 90 -15.61 6.01 20.34
C GLN A 90 -15.52 7.19 21.32
N LYS A 91 -14.73 8.20 20.95
CA LYS A 91 -14.40 9.32 21.85
C LYS A 91 -15.63 10.09 22.32
N ARG A 92 -16.61 10.28 21.45
CA ARG A 92 -17.86 10.97 21.77
C ARG A 92 -18.62 10.32 22.93
N TYR A 93 -18.56 8.99 23.03
CA TYR A 93 -19.26 8.22 24.05
C TYR A 93 -18.34 7.73 25.17
N ASN A 94 -17.06 8.02 25.09
CA ASN A 94 -16.03 7.56 26.03
C ASN A 94 -16.04 6.03 26.22
N LYS A 95 -16.20 5.29 25.12
CA LYS A 95 -16.24 3.82 25.10
C LYS A 95 -15.07 3.26 24.31
N THR A 96 -14.39 2.27 24.89
CA THR A 96 -13.28 1.58 24.26
C THR A 96 -13.55 0.07 24.21
N TYR A 97 -13.32 -0.52 23.05
CA TYR A 97 -13.45 -1.95 22.82
C TYR A 97 -12.09 -2.53 22.45
N HIS A 98 -11.74 -3.68 23.03
CA HIS A 98 -10.46 -4.35 22.80
C HIS A 98 -10.66 -5.65 22.02
N TYR A 99 -9.80 -5.88 21.03
CA TYR A 99 -9.83 -7.06 20.17
C TYR A 99 -8.43 -7.63 19.97
N PRO A 100 -8.30 -8.96 19.81
CA PRO A 100 -7.03 -9.53 19.39
C PRO A 100 -6.73 -9.19 17.94
N ILE A 101 -5.48 -8.83 17.64
CA ILE A 101 -5.06 -8.46 16.28
C ILE A 101 -5.16 -9.62 15.29
N SER A 102 -5.07 -10.87 15.77
CA SER A 102 -5.13 -12.07 14.93
C SER A 102 -6.43 -12.20 14.12
N LYS A 103 -7.50 -11.54 14.56
CA LYS A 103 -8.80 -11.51 13.87
C LYS A 103 -8.97 -10.30 12.95
N SER A 104 -7.99 -9.43 12.86
CA SER A 104 -8.06 -8.18 12.10
C SER A 104 -7.33 -8.29 10.76
N PRO A 105 -7.88 -7.74 9.66
CA PRO A 105 -7.19 -7.64 8.39
C PRO A 105 -5.97 -6.70 8.44
N PHE A 106 -5.86 -5.83 9.43
CA PHE A 106 -4.72 -4.93 9.61
C PHE A 106 -3.41 -5.67 9.87
N LEU A 107 -3.47 -6.93 10.33
CA LEU A 107 -2.27 -7.74 10.56
C LEU A 107 -1.35 -7.79 9.33
N ASN A 108 -1.92 -7.77 8.13
CA ASN A 108 -1.17 -7.86 6.88
C ASN A 108 -0.34 -6.61 6.56
N ILE A 109 -0.70 -5.46 7.08
CA ILE A 109 0.02 -4.20 6.81
C ILE A 109 0.95 -3.76 7.94
N LEU A 110 0.90 -4.40 9.10
CA LEU A 110 1.66 -4.00 10.29
C LEU A 110 3.14 -4.38 10.23
N TYR A 111 3.50 -5.32 9.36
CA TYR A 111 4.86 -5.84 9.23
C TYR A 111 5.35 -5.70 7.80
N LYS A 112 6.55 -5.18 7.63
CA LYS A 112 7.16 -4.96 6.31
C LYS A 112 7.23 -6.23 5.48
N ASP A 113 7.57 -7.35 6.08
CA ASP A 113 7.72 -8.63 5.39
C ASP A 113 6.42 -9.05 4.69
N LYS A 114 5.31 -8.94 5.39
CA LYS A 114 3.98 -9.25 4.82
C LYS A 114 3.57 -8.25 3.75
N LEU A 115 3.84 -6.98 3.96
CA LEU A 115 3.52 -5.94 3.00
C LEU A 115 4.35 -6.08 1.72
N LEU A 116 5.64 -6.40 1.84
CA LEU A 116 6.53 -6.68 0.71
C LEU A 116 6.06 -7.92 -0.08
N GLU A 117 5.62 -8.97 0.60
CA GLU A 117 5.06 -10.15 -0.04
C GLU A 117 3.83 -9.81 -0.89
N ILE A 118 2.92 -8.99 -0.38
CA ILE A 118 1.74 -8.51 -1.12
C ILE A 118 2.14 -7.71 -2.35
N VAL A 119 3.10 -6.80 -2.22
CA VAL A 119 3.59 -5.99 -3.35
C VAL A 119 4.29 -6.84 -4.39
N GLN A 120 5.09 -7.83 -3.99
CA GLN A 120 5.78 -8.73 -4.91
C GLN A 120 4.83 -9.64 -5.68
N SER A 121 3.75 -10.10 -5.06
CA SER A 121 2.76 -10.97 -5.68
C SER A 121 1.65 -10.20 -6.41
N GLY A 122 1.50 -8.90 -6.14
CA GLY A 122 0.47 -8.06 -6.73
C GLY A 122 0.77 -7.64 -8.17
N GLU A 123 -0.29 -7.36 -8.93
CA GLU A 123 -0.20 -6.74 -10.25
C GLU A 123 -0.33 -5.22 -10.11
N LEU A 124 0.49 -4.49 -10.88
CA LEU A 124 0.37 -3.03 -10.99
C LEU A 124 -0.76 -2.70 -11.98
N GLU A 125 -1.77 -2.06 -11.47
CA GLU A 125 -2.87 -1.52 -12.29
C GLU A 125 -2.58 -0.09 -12.75
#